data_984ee7767c7b7249f904f1f090094666
#
_entry.id   984ee7767c7b7249f904f1f090094666
#
_cell.length_a   1.000
_cell.length_b   1.000
_cell.length_c   1.000
_cell.angle_alpha   90.00
_cell.angle_beta   90.00
_cell.angle_gamma   90.00
#
_symmetry.space_group_name_H-M   'P 1'
#
loop_
_entity.id
_entity.type
_entity.pdbx_description
1 polymer ?
#
loop_
_entity_poly.entity_id
_entity_poly.type
_entity_poly.pdbx_seq_one_letter_code
_entity_poly.pdbx_strand_id
1 'polypeptide(L)'
;MPYPTVALSYWVPDGPEKPVNFGDELSRSIVELMLARRGATLLDSAPAQRQLLSIGSVLHMAREGATIWGTGLHGTMSACEHRYRSLDIRAVRGPVTQRFLRQRGIDAPSVFGDPALLLPVLTGKRFTPSGEHAVGFVPNLHDMEFLRTSGMRERHPDIVVIDPLRSWNTVVSEIARCQLIIASSLHGLVTAEALGIPARYVRLTEHEAKLKYYDYYNGTGRPLVYSTSIEAALQDGGMPFDGFDPGPLMDAFPYDLWGL
;
A
#
# COMPACT_ATOMS: atom_id res chain seq x y z
N MET A 1 22.79 -4.68 26.91
CA MET A 1 22.67 -4.71 25.43
C MET A 1 21.21 -4.55 25.10
N PRO A 2 20.82 -3.74 24.11
CA PRO A 2 19.43 -3.72 23.69
C PRO A 2 19.04 -5.12 23.20
N TYR A 3 17.88 -5.59 23.60
CA TYR A 3 17.32 -6.84 23.09
C TYR A 3 17.12 -6.73 21.58
N PRO A 4 17.33 -7.81 20.79
CA PRO A 4 17.02 -7.80 19.38
C PRO A 4 15.55 -7.46 19.17
N THR A 5 15.27 -6.63 18.17
CA THR A 5 13.92 -6.24 17.75
C THR A 5 13.77 -6.45 16.25
N VAL A 6 12.55 -6.61 15.78
CA VAL A 6 12.29 -6.64 14.34
C VAL A 6 12.33 -5.22 13.78
N ALA A 7 13.25 -4.97 12.85
CA ALA A 7 13.39 -3.69 12.18
C ALA A 7 12.40 -3.60 11.01
N LEU A 8 11.28 -2.93 11.20
CA LEU A 8 10.34 -2.63 10.11
C LEU A 8 10.94 -1.56 9.20
N SER A 9 11.07 -1.87 7.91
CA SER A 9 11.57 -0.95 6.89
C SER A 9 10.45 -0.56 5.94
N TYR A 10 10.22 0.74 5.80
CA TYR A 10 9.32 1.37 4.85
C TYR A 10 9.91 2.71 4.41
N TRP A 11 9.35 3.30 3.36
CA TRP A 11 9.86 4.57 2.89
C TRP A 11 9.56 5.70 3.88
N VAL A 12 10.59 6.48 4.21
CA VAL A 12 10.49 7.69 5.03
C VAL A 12 11.26 8.78 4.29
N PRO A 13 10.69 9.98 4.12
CA PRO A 13 11.38 11.06 3.44
C PRO A 13 12.62 11.52 4.22
N ASP A 14 13.65 11.97 3.51
CA ASP A 14 14.83 12.54 4.13
C ASP A 14 14.49 13.85 4.85
N GLY A 15 14.83 13.91 6.14
CA GLY A 15 14.64 15.07 7.00
C GLY A 15 13.46 14.93 7.97
N PRO A 16 13.67 15.31 9.25
CA PRO A 16 12.73 15.05 10.34
C PRO A 16 11.41 15.86 10.25
N GLU A 17 11.38 16.89 9.43
CA GLU A 17 10.19 17.77 9.28
C GLU A 17 9.30 17.41 8.09
N LYS A 18 9.70 16.46 7.25
CA LYS A 18 8.91 16.07 6.09
C LYS A 18 7.83 15.06 6.50
N PRO A 19 6.56 15.34 6.18
CA PRO A 19 5.47 14.41 6.50
C PRO A 19 5.64 13.10 5.72
N VAL A 20 5.40 11.99 6.40
CA VAL A 20 5.37 10.67 5.78
C VAL A 20 4.08 10.53 4.99
N ASN A 21 4.14 9.91 3.82
CA ASN A 21 2.95 9.56 3.06
C ASN A 21 2.12 8.54 3.85
N PHE A 22 0.80 8.72 3.92
CA PHE A 22 -0.09 7.84 4.69
C PHE A 22 0.03 6.37 4.30
N GLY A 23 0.25 6.09 3.00
CA GLY A 23 0.41 4.73 2.50
C GLY A 23 1.67 4.04 3.02
N ASP A 24 2.76 4.80 3.17
CA ASP A 24 3.98 4.28 3.77
C ASP A 24 3.82 4.13 5.30
N GLU A 25 3.11 5.07 5.96
CA GLU A 25 2.78 5.00 7.38
C GLU A 25 1.88 3.78 7.71
N LEU A 26 0.99 3.38 6.79
CA LEU A 26 0.19 2.17 6.92
C LEU A 26 1.04 0.92 7.13
N SER A 27 2.28 0.88 6.61
CA SER A 27 3.20 -0.24 6.85
C SER A 27 3.39 -0.52 8.35
N ARG A 28 3.65 0.54 9.11
CA ARG A 28 3.79 0.44 10.56
C ARG A 28 2.47 0.10 11.24
N SER A 29 1.41 0.80 10.88
CA SER A 29 0.11 0.66 11.54
C SER A 29 -0.50 -0.73 11.35
N ILE A 30 -0.40 -1.30 10.17
CA ILE A 30 -0.91 -2.66 9.88
C ILE A 30 -0.09 -3.72 10.64
N VAL A 31 1.24 -3.60 10.66
CA VAL A 31 2.10 -4.53 11.43
C VAL A 31 1.79 -4.46 12.93
N GLU A 32 1.63 -3.26 13.50
CA GLU A 32 1.23 -3.09 14.90
C GLU A 32 -0.15 -3.70 15.19
N LEU A 33 -1.12 -3.52 14.31
CA LEU A 33 -2.46 -4.11 14.45
C LEU A 33 -2.40 -5.64 14.37
N MET A 34 -1.57 -6.22 13.49
CA MET A 34 -1.36 -7.66 13.43
C MET A 34 -0.75 -8.20 14.72
N LEU A 35 0.30 -7.55 15.24
CA LEU A 35 0.94 -7.93 16.50
C LEU A 35 -0.01 -7.82 17.70
N ALA A 36 -0.80 -6.75 17.77
CA ALA A 36 -1.79 -6.54 18.82
C ALA A 36 -2.79 -7.70 18.94
N ARG A 37 -3.11 -8.41 17.86
CA ARG A 37 -3.96 -9.63 17.88
C ARG A 37 -3.36 -10.77 18.72
N ARG A 38 -2.04 -10.76 18.95
CA ARG A 38 -1.29 -11.71 19.77
C ARG A 38 -0.72 -11.09 21.04
N GLY A 39 -1.15 -9.85 21.37
CA GLY A 39 -0.69 -9.12 22.56
C GLY A 39 0.75 -8.65 22.48
N ALA A 40 1.29 -8.47 21.29
CA ALA A 40 2.66 -8.01 21.04
C ALA A 40 2.68 -6.65 20.31
N THR A 41 3.85 -6.03 20.29
CA THR A 41 4.14 -4.75 19.63
C THR A 41 5.45 -4.82 18.84
N LEU A 42 5.72 -3.84 18.01
CA LEU A 42 7.02 -3.72 17.30
C LEU A 42 8.20 -3.52 18.25
N LEU A 43 7.94 -3.07 19.49
CA LEU A 43 9.00 -2.81 20.49
C LEU A 43 9.37 -4.05 21.31
N ASP A 44 8.60 -5.14 21.19
CA ASP A 44 8.90 -6.37 21.90
C ASP A 44 10.21 -7.02 21.40
N SER A 45 10.90 -7.70 22.30
CA SER A 45 12.11 -8.41 21.96
C SER A 45 11.82 -9.57 21.01
N ALA A 46 12.73 -9.76 20.06
CA ALA A 46 12.69 -10.86 19.09
C ALA A 46 13.84 -11.85 19.36
N PRO A 47 13.69 -13.13 18.99
CA PRO A 47 14.77 -14.13 19.13
C PRO A 47 16.06 -13.74 18.40
N ALA A 48 15.95 -13.01 17.29
CA ALA A 48 17.08 -12.47 16.55
C ALA A 48 16.70 -11.15 15.89
N GLN A 49 17.70 -10.29 15.66
CA GLN A 49 17.47 -9.08 14.87
C GLN A 49 17.11 -9.47 13.41
N ARG A 50 15.94 -9.08 12.96
CA ARG A 50 15.43 -9.33 11.61
C ARG A 50 14.93 -8.05 11.00
N GLN A 51 14.94 -7.98 9.67
CA GLN A 51 14.28 -6.91 8.91
C GLN A 51 12.95 -7.42 8.36
N LEU A 52 11.89 -6.64 8.53
CA LEU A 52 10.59 -6.88 7.91
C LEU A 52 10.28 -5.75 6.92
N LEU A 53 9.82 -6.10 5.72
CA LEU A 53 9.22 -5.18 4.76
C LEU A 53 7.77 -5.60 4.51
N SER A 54 6.86 -4.64 4.67
CA SER A 54 5.42 -4.88 4.54
C SER A 54 4.84 -4.07 3.37
N ILE A 55 4.17 -2.97 3.62
CA ILE A 55 3.50 -2.16 2.60
C ILE A 55 4.51 -1.33 1.81
N GLY A 56 4.17 -1.06 0.55
CA GLY A 56 4.92 -0.16 -0.31
C GLY A 56 5.73 -0.84 -1.41
N SER A 57 6.34 -0.02 -2.26
CA SER A 57 7.19 -0.49 -3.37
C SER A 57 8.65 -0.46 -2.97
N VAL A 58 8.98 -1.09 -1.85
CA VAL A 58 10.27 -0.92 -1.14
C VAL A 58 11.15 -2.18 -1.14
N LEU A 59 10.86 -3.15 -2.01
CA LEU A 59 11.61 -4.41 -2.07
C LEU A 59 13.14 -4.21 -2.26
N HIS A 60 13.56 -3.13 -2.92
CA HIS A 60 14.99 -2.76 -3.10
C HIS A 60 15.69 -2.41 -1.79
N MET A 61 14.94 -2.06 -0.72
CA MET A 61 15.49 -1.76 0.60
C MET A 61 15.78 -3.02 1.43
N ALA A 62 15.42 -4.22 0.93
CA ALA A 62 15.63 -5.47 1.63
C ALA A 62 17.12 -5.77 1.77
N ARG A 63 17.52 -6.18 2.97
CA ARG A 63 18.84 -6.74 3.28
C ARG A 63 18.82 -8.26 3.10
N GLU A 64 19.99 -8.86 3.12
CA GLU A 64 20.14 -10.33 3.08
C GLU A 64 19.32 -10.98 4.20
N GLY A 65 18.50 -11.97 3.86
CA GLY A 65 17.65 -12.69 4.81
C GLY A 65 16.48 -11.89 5.37
N ALA A 66 16.14 -10.73 4.81
CA ALA A 66 14.96 -9.96 5.22
C ALA A 66 13.67 -10.74 4.97
N THR A 67 12.69 -10.56 5.85
CA THR A 67 11.35 -11.11 5.70
C THR A 67 10.47 -10.14 4.91
N ILE A 68 9.73 -10.67 3.94
CA ILE A 68 8.88 -9.93 3.02
C ILE A 68 7.42 -10.35 3.22
N TRP A 69 6.55 -9.38 3.52
CA TRP A 69 5.14 -9.60 3.69
C TRP A 69 4.32 -8.49 3.01
N GLY A 70 4.05 -8.66 1.70
CA GLY A 70 3.16 -7.80 0.92
C GLY A 70 3.83 -6.69 0.11
N THR A 71 5.09 -6.33 0.36
CA THR A 71 5.81 -5.33 -0.45
C THR A 71 6.02 -5.80 -1.90
N GLY A 72 6.26 -4.85 -2.80
CA GLY A 72 6.51 -5.13 -4.21
C GLY A 72 7.61 -4.28 -4.82
N LEU A 73 7.81 -4.46 -6.12
CA LEU A 73 8.76 -3.70 -6.93
C LEU A 73 8.33 -2.24 -7.08
N HIS A 74 9.30 -1.32 -7.11
CA HIS A 74 9.07 0.10 -7.35
C HIS A 74 8.76 0.38 -8.84
N GLY A 75 9.45 -0.31 -9.72
CA GLY A 75 9.28 -0.16 -11.17
C GLY A 75 10.27 0.80 -11.84
N THR A 76 10.95 1.66 -11.07
CA THR A 76 12.03 2.53 -11.56
C THR A 76 13.40 2.10 -11.06
N MET A 77 13.44 1.26 -10.00
CA MET A 77 14.67 0.72 -9.46
C MET A 77 15.26 -0.32 -10.39
N SER A 78 16.53 -0.19 -10.68
CA SER A 78 17.26 -1.15 -11.53
C SER A 78 17.49 -2.48 -10.79
N ALA A 79 17.75 -3.56 -11.54
CA ALA A 79 17.99 -4.87 -10.95
C ALA A 79 19.21 -4.90 -10.01
N CYS A 80 20.22 -4.04 -10.22
CA CYS A 80 21.42 -3.97 -9.39
C CYS A 80 21.21 -3.30 -8.02
N GLU A 81 20.09 -2.59 -7.83
CA GLU A 81 19.72 -2.01 -6.54
C GLU A 81 19.15 -3.04 -5.58
N HIS A 82 18.71 -4.19 -6.10
CA HIS A 82 18.27 -5.34 -5.31
C HIS A 82 19.48 -6.21 -4.93
N ARG A 83 20.16 -5.86 -3.84
CA ARG A 83 21.48 -6.41 -3.47
C ARG A 83 21.45 -7.72 -2.70
N TYR A 84 20.28 -8.21 -2.31
CA TYR A 84 20.08 -9.47 -1.59
C TYR A 84 20.19 -10.68 -2.55
N ARG A 85 20.56 -11.82 -1.98
CA ARG A 85 20.62 -13.13 -2.63
C ARG A 85 19.60 -14.11 -2.08
N SER A 86 19.23 -13.95 -0.82
CA SER A 86 18.19 -14.73 -0.16
C SER A 86 17.24 -13.82 0.62
N LEU A 87 15.96 -14.19 0.65
CA LEU A 87 14.90 -13.51 1.40
C LEU A 87 13.94 -14.57 1.96
N ASP A 88 13.32 -14.27 3.09
CA ASP A 88 12.21 -15.02 3.64
C ASP A 88 10.90 -14.42 3.12
N ILE A 89 10.33 -15.00 2.06
CA ILE A 89 9.14 -14.48 1.40
C ILE A 89 7.87 -15.14 1.97
N ARG A 90 7.04 -14.37 2.64
CA ARG A 90 5.75 -14.82 3.18
C ARG A 90 4.60 -14.45 2.26
N ALA A 91 4.59 -13.24 1.72
CA ALA A 91 3.66 -12.75 0.73
C ALA A 91 4.31 -11.63 -0.08
N VAL A 92 3.82 -11.37 -1.29
CA VAL A 92 4.23 -10.24 -2.13
C VAL A 92 3.00 -9.53 -2.67
N ARG A 93 3.15 -8.26 -3.07
CA ARG A 93 2.02 -7.50 -3.61
C ARG A 93 1.34 -8.16 -4.81
N GLY A 94 2.12 -8.80 -5.69
CA GLY A 94 1.54 -9.45 -6.84
C GLY A 94 2.51 -10.33 -7.64
N PRO A 95 2.03 -10.94 -8.74
CA PRO A 95 2.76 -11.93 -9.52
C PRO A 95 3.97 -11.36 -10.29
N VAL A 96 4.02 -10.04 -10.52
CA VAL A 96 5.18 -9.42 -11.17
C VAL A 96 6.38 -9.43 -10.21
N THR A 97 6.15 -9.05 -8.96
CA THR A 97 7.16 -9.13 -7.90
C THR A 97 7.60 -10.58 -7.66
N GLN A 98 6.65 -11.52 -7.60
CA GLN A 98 6.95 -12.95 -7.48
C GLN A 98 7.85 -13.44 -8.61
N ARG A 99 7.51 -13.13 -9.87
CA ARG A 99 8.30 -13.52 -11.05
C ARG A 99 9.72 -12.98 -11.00
N PHE A 100 9.88 -11.71 -10.62
CA PHE A 100 11.19 -11.09 -10.45
C PHE A 100 12.04 -11.83 -9.42
N LEU A 101 11.48 -12.21 -8.27
CA LEU A 101 12.19 -12.95 -7.23
C LEU A 101 12.58 -14.35 -7.71
N ARG A 102 11.66 -15.09 -8.34
CA ARG A 102 11.92 -16.43 -8.88
C ARG A 102 12.97 -16.43 -9.98
N GLN A 103 13.02 -15.40 -10.83
CA GLN A 103 14.08 -15.25 -11.85
C GLN A 103 15.47 -15.02 -11.22
N ARG A 104 15.52 -14.60 -9.97
CA ARG A 104 16.77 -14.46 -9.19
C ARG A 104 17.06 -15.69 -8.31
N GLY A 105 16.32 -16.76 -8.47
CA GLY A 105 16.49 -17.99 -7.70
C GLY A 105 15.94 -17.91 -6.26
N ILE A 106 15.13 -16.88 -5.95
CA ILE A 106 14.50 -16.73 -4.64
C ILE A 106 13.09 -17.29 -4.72
N ASP A 107 12.81 -18.32 -3.91
CA ASP A 107 11.48 -18.89 -3.84
C ASP A 107 10.48 -17.88 -3.24
N ALA A 108 9.30 -17.80 -3.86
CA ALA A 108 8.25 -16.88 -3.45
C ALA A 108 6.88 -17.56 -3.62
N PRO A 109 6.12 -17.71 -2.52
CA PRO A 109 4.80 -18.33 -2.55
C PRO A 109 3.80 -17.50 -3.37
N SER A 110 2.72 -18.13 -3.82
CA SER A 110 1.63 -17.44 -4.51
C SER A 110 0.61 -16.87 -3.53
N VAL A 111 1.10 -16.16 -2.50
CA VAL A 111 0.30 -15.37 -1.57
C VAL A 111 0.45 -13.91 -1.97
N PHE A 112 -0.63 -13.33 -2.48
CA PHE A 112 -0.65 -11.99 -3.05
C PHE A 112 -1.54 -11.05 -2.27
N GLY A 113 -1.18 -9.77 -2.28
CA GLY A 113 -1.97 -8.68 -1.74
C GLY A 113 -1.11 -7.60 -1.09
N ASP A 114 -1.64 -6.40 -1.08
CA ASP A 114 -1.12 -5.30 -0.27
C ASP A 114 -1.71 -5.43 1.14
N PRO A 115 -0.91 -5.45 2.21
CA PRO A 115 -1.44 -5.61 3.57
C PRO A 115 -2.42 -4.51 4.02
N ALA A 116 -2.47 -3.36 3.33
CA ALA A 116 -3.50 -2.35 3.57
C ALA A 116 -4.92 -2.87 3.29
N LEU A 117 -5.08 -3.93 2.50
CA LEU A 117 -6.35 -4.63 2.30
C LEU A 117 -6.92 -5.25 3.59
N LEU A 118 -6.08 -5.46 4.60
CA LEU A 118 -6.49 -6.00 5.90
C LEU A 118 -7.12 -4.95 6.81
N LEU A 119 -7.12 -3.68 6.43
CA LEU A 119 -7.58 -2.57 7.24
C LEU A 119 -8.96 -2.83 7.88
N PRO A 120 -10.02 -3.25 7.17
CA PRO A 120 -11.33 -3.47 7.76
C PRO A 120 -11.34 -4.60 8.79
N VAL A 121 -10.62 -5.70 8.50
CA VAL A 121 -10.54 -6.85 9.42
C VAL A 121 -9.80 -6.49 10.70
N LEU A 122 -8.80 -5.61 10.61
CA LEU A 122 -7.96 -5.21 11.74
C LEU A 122 -8.56 -4.06 12.57
N THR A 123 -9.35 -3.20 11.95
CA THR A 123 -9.93 -2.01 12.61
C THR A 123 -11.42 -2.13 12.92
N GLY A 124 -12.08 -3.20 12.45
CA GLY A 124 -13.51 -3.42 12.62
C GLY A 124 -14.32 -2.27 12.02
N LYS A 125 -15.27 -1.74 12.79
CA LYS A 125 -16.18 -0.67 12.33
C LYS A 125 -15.61 0.75 12.40
N ARG A 126 -14.32 0.91 12.67
CA ARG A 126 -13.71 2.24 12.87
C ARG A 126 -13.83 3.15 11.63
N PHE A 127 -13.73 2.58 10.43
CA PHE A 127 -13.79 3.29 9.16
C PHE A 127 -14.95 2.79 8.31
N THR A 128 -16.16 2.88 8.84
CA THR A 128 -17.36 2.48 8.10
C THR A 128 -17.68 3.52 7.02
N PRO A 129 -17.87 3.10 5.75
CA PRO A 129 -18.24 4.02 4.68
C PRO A 129 -19.54 4.78 5.01
N SER A 130 -19.55 6.10 4.83
CA SER A 130 -20.72 6.95 5.08
C SER A 130 -21.31 7.58 3.82
N GLY A 131 -20.50 7.74 2.76
CA GLY A 131 -20.96 8.27 1.47
C GLY A 131 -21.37 9.74 1.51
N GLU A 132 -20.84 10.55 2.42
CA GLU A 132 -21.16 11.98 2.56
C GLU A 132 -20.76 12.80 1.34
N HIS A 133 -19.66 12.44 0.68
CA HIS A 133 -19.15 13.09 -0.51
C HIS A 133 -19.30 12.19 -1.72
N ALA A 134 -19.74 12.75 -2.84
CA ALA A 134 -19.89 11.98 -4.07
C ALA A 134 -18.56 11.42 -4.56
N VAL A 135 -17.51 12.24 -4.56
CA VAL A 135 -16.19 11.87 -5.09
C VAL A 135 -15.06 12.40 -4.22
N GLY A 136 -14.10 11.53 -3.88
CA GLY A 136 -12.80 11.91 -3.32
C GLY A 136 -11.67 11.68 -4.33
N PHE A 137 -10.67 12.54 -4.33
CA PHE A 137 -9.46 12.37 -5.12
C PHE A 137 -8.24 12.25 -4.21
N VAL A 138 -7.50 11.13 -4.34
CA VAL A 138 -6.26 10.87 -3.60
C VAL A 138 -5.07 10.93 -4.56
N PRO A 139 -4.31 12.04 -4.60
CA PRO A 139 -3.14 12.17 -5.47
C PRO A 139 -1.96 11.35 -4.96
N ASN A 140 -1.06 10.95 -5.88
CA ASN A 140 0.31 10.60 -5.51
C ASN A 140 1.14 11.88 -5.27
N LEU A 141 2.35 11.73 -4.70
CA LEU A 141 3.19 12.88 -4.36
C LEU A 141 3.62 13.72 -5.57
N HIS A 142 3.84 13.08 -6.72
CA HIS A 142 4.22 13.79 -7.95
C HIS A 142 3.07 14.60 -8.52
N ASP A 143 1.83 14.12 -8.35
CA ASP A 143 0.64 14.81 -8.86
C ASP A 143 0.15 15.94 -7.94
N MET A 144 0.72 16.13 -6.74
CA MET A 144 0.40 17.26 -5.87
C MET A 144 0.72 18.60 -6.54
N GLU A 145 1.83 18.69 -7.26
CA GLU A 145 2.18 19.90 -8.02
C GLU A 145 1.24 20.10 -9.21
N PHE A 146 0.89 19.05 -9.91
CA PHE A 146 -0.13 19.10 -10.97
C PHE A 146 -1.46 19.66 -10.44
N LEU A 147 -1.91 19.22 -9.26
CA LEU A 147 -3.14 19.74 -8.64
C LEU A 147 -3.08 21.24 -8.38
N ARG A 148 -1.93 21.74 -7.94
CA ARG A 148 -1.74 23.15 -7.61
C ARG A 148 -1.78 24.06 -8.84
N THR A 149 -1.36 23.55 -10.01
CA THR A 149 -1.15 24.34 -11.23
C THR A 149 -2.20 24.11 -12.32
N SER A 150 -2.92 22.97 -12.26
CA SER A 150 -3.83 22.56 -13.34
C SER A 150 -5.19 23.24 -13.36
N GLY A 151 -5.57 23.98 -12.31
CA GLY A 151 -6.94 24.49 -12.17
C GLY A 151 -7.99 23.39 -11.95
N MET A 152 -7.57 22.20 -11.51
CA MET A 152 -8.47 21.06 -11.29
C MET A 152 -9.53 21.37 -10.22
N ARG A 153 -9.13 22.01 -9.12
CA ARG A 153 -10.04 22.37 -8.02
C ARG A 153 -11.13 23.33 -8.45
N GLU A 154 -10.78 24.28 -9.31
CA GLU A 154 -11.72 25.24 -9.85
C GLU A 154 -12.72 24.60 -10.84
N ARG A 155 -12.25 23.64 -11.64
CA ARG A 155 -13.13 22.92 -12.59
C ARG A 155 -14.01 21.87 -11.91
N HIS A 156 -13.57 21.32 -10.79
CA HIS A 156 -14.28 20.25 -10.07
C HIS A 156 -14.41 20.59 -8.58
N PRO A 157 -15.16 21.65 -8.20
CA PRO A 157 -15.28 22.10 -6.81
C PRO A 157 -15.96 21.06 -5.90
N ASP A 158 -16.73 20.14 -6.48
CA ASP A 158 -17.43 19.07 -5.74
C ASP A 158 -16.56 17.86 -5.43
N ILE A 159 -15.34 17.80 -5.95
CA ILE A 159 -14.38 16.74 -5.64
C ILE A 159 -13.59 17.10 -4.38
N VAL A 160 -13.67 16.26 -3.37
CA VAL A 160 -12.86 16.39 -2.15
C VAL A 160 -11.43 15.91 -2.43
N VAL A 161 -10.48 16.83 -2.44
CA VAL A 161 -9.04 16.46 -2.55
C VAL A 161 -8.53 16.03 -1.19
N ILE A 162 -8.15 14.76 -1.08
CA ILE A 162 -7.64 14.12 0.13
C ILE A 162 -6.11 14.16 0.09
N ASP A 163 -5.52 14.94 0.99
CA ASP A 163 -4.07 15.12 1.06
C ASP A 163 -3.37 13.87 1.63
N PRO A 164 -2.52 13.17 0.83
CA PRO A 164 -1.85 11.95 1.25
C PRO A 164 -0.74 12.16 2.30
N LEU A 165 -0.38 13.41 2.60
CA LEU A 165 0.63 13.75 3.61
C LEU A 165 0.04 13.96 5.01
N ARG A 166 -1.26 13.79 5.17
CA ARG A 166 -1.91 13.78 6.49
C ARG A 166 -1.77 12.40 7.14
N SER A 167 -2.00 12.32 8.45
CA SER A 167 -1.94 11.04 9.17
C SER A 167 -2.82 9.99 8.52
N TRP A 168 -2.39 8.74 8.55
CA TRP A 168 -3.13 7.65 7.92
C TRP A 168 -4.59 7.54 8.40
N ASN A 169 -4.84 7.76 9.70
CA ASN A 169 -6.19 7.77 10.26
C ASN A 169 -7.10 8.81 9.61
N THR A 170 -6.57 10.01 9.41
CA THR A 170 -7.30 11.11 8.78
C THR A 170 -7.62 10.79 7.33
N VAL A 171 -6.61 10.33 6.57
CA VAL A 171 -6.80 9.98 5.15
C VAL A 171 -7.80 8.84 4.99
N VAL A 172 -7.68 7.77 5.77
CA VAL A 172 -8.63 6.65 5.72
C VAL A 172 -10.05 7.10 6.10
N SER A 173 -10.19 7.98 7.11
CA SER A 173 -11.50 8.53 7.49
C SER A 173 -12.12 9.39 6.38
N GLU A 174 -11.32 10.18 5.68
CA GLU A 174 -11.79 10.99 4.54
C GLU A 174 -12.18 10.11 3.35
N ILE A 175 -11.40 9.08 3.05
CA ILE A 175 -11.75 8.07 2.03
C ILE A 175 -13.10 7.41 2.38
N ALA A 176 -13.31 7.00 3.64
CA ALA A 176 -14.53 6.36 4.09
C ALA A 176 -15.79 7.26 3.95
N ARG A 177 -15.62 8.56 3.84
CA ARG A 177 -16.74 9.51 3.63
C ARG A 177 -17.15 9.66 2.17
N CYS A 178 -16.43 9.06 1.22
CA CYS A 178 -16.70 9.20 -0.21
C CYS A 178 -17.49 8.00 -0.77
N GLN A 179 -18.29 8.24 -1.82
CA GLN A 179 -19.00 7.20 -2.55
C GLN A 179 -18.14 6.61 -3.68
N LEU A 180 -17.22 7.41 -4.23
CA LEU A 180 -16.26 7.03 -5.25
C LEU A 180 -14.90 7.62 -4.90
N ILE A 181 -13.84 6.84 -5.05
CA ILE A 181 -12.47 7.35 -5.00
C ILE A 181 -11.85 7.31 -6.39
N ILE A 182 -11.41 8.46 -6.86
CA ILE A 182 -10.46 8.58 -7.95
C ILE A 182 -9.08 8.73 -7.32
N ALA A 183 -8.08 7.96 -7.75
CA ALA A 183 -6.75 8.08 -7.17
C ALA A 183 -5.64 7.89 -8.20
N SER A 184 -4.64 8.74 -8.13
CA SER A 184 -3.33 8.48 -8.72
C SER A 184 -2.35 7.89 -7.72
N SER A 185 -2.72 7.84 -6.43
CA SER A 185 -2.01 7.11 -5.38
C SER A 185 -2.40 5.64 -5.35
N LEU A 186 -1.41 4.72 -5.31
CA LEU A 186 -1.70 3.29 -5.16
C LEU A 186 -2.44 3.02 -3.85
N HIS A 187 -1.97 3.58 -2.73
CA HIS A 187 -2.62 3.32 -1.44
C HIS A 187 -3.97 4.03 -1.30
N GLY A 188 -4.24 5.10 -2.07
CA GLY A 188 -5.58 5.66 -2.22
C GLY A 188 -6.55 4.64 -2.80
N LEU A 189 -6.14 3.91 -3.86
CA LEU A 189 -6.92 2.82 -4.45
C LEU A 189 -7.10 1.66 -3.48
N VAL A 190 -5.98 1.12 -2.96
CA VAL A 190 -6.00 -0.04 -2.06
C VAL A 190 -6.88 0.21 -0.84
N THR A 191 -6.80 1.40 -0.24
CA THR A 191 -7.59 1.75 0.95
C THR A 191 -9.08 1.85 0.62
N ALA A 192 -9.44 2.50 -0.49
CA ALA A 192 -10.83 2.59 -0.92
C ALA A 192 -11.41 1.20 -1.19
N GLU A 193 -10.70 0.38 -1.94
CA GLU A 193 -11.09 -0.99 -2.26
C GLU A 193 -11.21 -1.86 -1.02
N ALA A 194 -10.28 -1.74 -0.06
CA ALA A 194 -10.36 -2.43 1.23
C ALA A 194 -11.64 -2.09 1.98
N LEU A 195 -12.08 -0.83 1.94
CA LEU A 195 -13.32 -0.36 2.57
C LEU A 195 -14.58 -0.68 1.74
N GLY A 196 -14.47 -1.33 0.60
CA GLY A 196 -15.59 -1.63 -0.30
C GLY A 196 -16.10 -0.39 -1.06
N ILE A 197 -15.29 0.66 -1.14
CA ILE A 197 -15.62 1.87 -1.90
C ILE A 197 -15.11 1.71 -3.32
N PRO A 198 -15.95 1.88 -4.35
CA PRO A 198 -15.54 1.84 -5.74
C PRO A 198 -14.37 2.80 -6.00
N ALA A 199 -13.32 2.33 -6.66
CA ALA A 199 -12.14 3.13 -6.93
C ALA A 199 -11.76 3.14 -8.40
N ARG A 200 -11.22 4.27 -8.89
CA ARG A 200 -10.71 4.43 -10.25
C ARG A 200 -9.27 4.93 -10.22
N TYR A 201 -8.37 4.16 -10.81
CA TYR A 201 -7.01 4.64 -11.06
C TYR A 201 -7.03 5.70 -12.16
N VAL A 202 -6.45 6.86 -11.88
CA VAL A 202 -6.21 7.90 -12.88
C VAL A 202 -4.71 8.15 -13.01
N ARG A 203 -4.24 8.24 -14.24
CA ARG A 203 -2.84 8.54 -14.56
C ARG A 203 -2.75 9.93 -15.17
N LEU A 204 -2.47 10.92 -14.32
CA LEU A 204 -2.41 12.33 -14.72
C LEU A 204 -1.05 12.73 -15.31
N THR A 205 0.03 12.09 -14.83
CA THR A 205 1.40 12.34 -15.27
C THR A 205 2.14 11.05 -15.58
N GLU A 206 3.29 11.17 -16.24
CA GLU A 206 4.15 10.02 -16.58
C GLU A 206 5.21 9.71 -15.50
N HIS A 207 5.24 10.48 -14.39
CA HIS A 207 6.28 10.37 -13.36
C HIS A 207 6.22 9.06 -12.58
N GLU A 208 5.04 8.45 -12.47
CA GLU A 208 4.86 7.19 -11.76
C GLU A 208 4.92 5.98 -12.71
N ALA A 209 5.72 4.99 -12.33
CA ALA A 209 5.77 3.72 -13.05
C ALA A 209 4.46 2.94 -12.88
N LYS A 210 3.87 2.47 -13.98
CA LYS A 210 2.65 1.63 -13.96
C LYS A 210 2.86 0.26 -13.31
N LEU A 211 4.10 -0.19 -13.16
CA LEU A 211 4.41 -1.54 -12.69
C LEU A 211 3.79 -1.85 -11.34
N LYS A 212 3.82 -0.90 -10.37
CA LYS A 212 3.26 -1.12 -9.03
C LYS A 212 1.74 -1.31 -9.05
N TYR A 213 1.02 -0.60 -9.92
CA TYR A 213 -0.42 -0.76 -10.13
C TYR A 213 -0.72 -2.07 -10.84
N TYR A 214 0.03 -2.38 -11.90
CA TYR A 214 -0.11 -3.63 -12.63
C TYR A 214 0.11 -4.85 -11.73
N ASP A 215 1.13 -4.80 -10.85
CA ASP A 215 1.44 -5.85 -9.89
C ASP A 215 0.29 -6.03 -8.87
N TYR A 216 -0.24 -4.94 -8.32
CA TYR A 216 -1.36 -4.96 -7.38
C TYR A 216 -2.65 -5.52 -8.01
N TYR A 217 -3.05 -4.99 -9.17
CA TYR A 217 -4.27 -5.45 -9.84
C TYR A 217 -4.18 -6.93 -10.21
N ASN A 218 -3.06 -7.38 -10.75
CA ASN A 218 -2.86 -8.81 -11.03
C ASN A 218 -2.81 -9.66 -9.75
N GLY A 219 -2.25 -9.13 -8.66
CA GLY A 219 -2.25 -9.79 -7.35
C GLY A 219 -3.64 -10.01 -6.77
N THR A 220 -4.59 -9.18 -7.16
CA THR A 220 -6.03 -9.28 -6.81
C THR A 220 -6.87 -9.92 -7.92
N GLY A 221 -6.23 -10.55 -8.93
CA GLY A 221 -6.92 -11.28 -9.99
C GLY A 221 -7.61 -10.39 -11.04
N ARG A 222 -7.28 -9.10 -11.11
CA ARG A 222 -7.94 -8.13 -11.98
C ARG A 222 -6.99 -7.55 -13.03
N PRO A 223 -7.47 -7.18 -14.23
CA PRO A 223 -6.69 -6.42 -15.20
C PRO A 223 -6.48 -4.98 -14.71
N LEU A 224 -5.33 -4.38 -15.03
CA LEU A 224 -5.12 -2.95 -14.80
C LEU A 224 -5.95 -2.14 -15.81
N VAL A 225 -6.89 -1.37 -15.29
CA VAL A 225 -7.68 -0.38 -16.05
C VAL A 225 -7.47 0.99 -15.42
N TYR A 226 -7.29 2.03 -16.23
CA TYR A 226 -7.10 3.39 -15.74
C TYR A 226 -7.61 4.43 -16.72
N SER A 227 -7.97 5.59 -16.19
CA SER A 227 -8.35 6.78 -16.95
C SER A 227 -7.16 7.73 -17.06
N THR A 228 -7.15 8.62 -18.04
CA THR A 228 -6.03 9.57 -18.28
C THR A 228 -6.37 11.01 -17.90
N SER A 229 -7.59 11.26 -17.46
CA SER A 229 -8.04 12.54 -16.91
C SER A 229 -9.06 12.35 -15.80
N ILE A 230 -9.30 13.38 -15.01
CA ILE A 230 -10.34 13.37 -13.97
C ILE A 230 -11.71 13.21 -14.59
N GLU A 231 -11.98 13.91 -15.70
CA GLU A 231 -13.26 13.85 -16.44
C GLU A 231 -13.53 12.42 -16.93
N ALA A 232 -12.52 11.77 -17.54
CA ALA A 232 -12.63 10.38 -17.97
C ALA A 232 -12.87 9.45 -16.76
N ALA A 233 -12.18 9.68 -15.64
CA ALA A 233 -12.35 8.87 -14.44
C ALA A 233 -13.76 9.01 -13.83
N LEU A 234 -14.34 10.21 -13.85
CA LEU A 234 -15.72 10.45 -13.44
C LEU A 234 -16.73 9.73 -14.35
N GLN A 235 -16.49 9.77 -15.66
CA GLN A 235 -17.34 9.10 -16.65
C GLN A 235 -17.26 7.58 -16.56
N ASP A 236 -16.03 7.04 -16.40
CA ASP A 236 -15.77 5.60 -16.28
C ASP A 236 -16.30 5.00 -14.97
N GLY A 237 -16.38 5.82 -13.91
CA GLY A 237 -16.76 5.37 -12.56
C GLY A 237 -15.75 4.45 -11.90
N GLY A 238 -16.02 4.04 -10.69
CA GLY A 238 -15.19 3.11 -9.94
C GLY A 238 -15.34 1.66 -10.40
N MET A 239 -14.29 0.88 -10.25
CA MET A 239 -14.36 -0.58 -10.41
C MET A 239 -14.75 -1.19 -9.06
N PRO A 240 -15.70 -2.14 -9.04
CA PRO A 240 -15.96 -2.92 -7.84
C PRO A 240 -14.74 -3.78 -7.48
N PHE A 241 -14.58 -4.00 -6.17
CA PHE A 241 -13.54 -4.87 -5.63
C PHE A 241 -14.19 -5.97 -4.81
N ASP A 242 -14.50 -7.07 -5.50
CA ASP A 242 -15.18 -8.22 -4.91
C ASP A 242 -14.27 -9.44 -4.89
N GLY A 243 -14.45 -10.30 -3.90
CA GLY A 243 -13.85 -11.63 -3.87
C GLY A 243 -12.40 -11.71 -3.40
N PHE A 244 -11.81 -10.65 -2.83
CA PHE A 244 -10.51 -10.77 -2.18
C PHE A 244 -10.66 -11.48 -0.82
N ASP A 245 -9.97 -12.62 -0.67
CA ASP A 245 -9.89 -13.33 0.60
C ASP A 245 -8.67 -12.83 1.39
N PRO A 246 -8.85 -12.15 2.53
CA PRO A 246 -7.76 -11.69 3.38
C PRO A 246 -7.05 -12.81 4.14
N GLY A 247 -7.66 -14.01 4.25
CA GLY A 247 -7.17 -15.12 5.05
C GLY A 247 -5.73 -15.51 4.73
N PRO A 248 -5.39 -15.87 3.48
CA PRO A 248 -4.02 -16.25 3.12
C PRO A 248 -2.98 -15.18 3.45
N LEU A 249 -3.31 -13.90 3.25
CA LEU A 249 -2.40 -12.80 3.55
C LEU A 249 -2.22 -12.62 5.07
N MET A 250 -3.28 -12.77 5.86
CA MET A 250 -3.22 -12.73 7.33
C MET A 250 -2.42 -13.90 7.89
N ASP A 251 -2.65 -15.12 7.39
CA ASP A 251 -1.96 -16.35 7.83
C ASP A 251 -0.47 -16.31 7.53
N ALA A 252 -0.09 -15.61 6.45
CA ALA A 252 1.30 -15.40 6.05
C ALA A 252 2.05 -14.35 6.89
N PHE A 253 1.40 -13.69 7.87
CA PHE A 253 2.09 -12.73 8.72
C PHE A 253 3.15 -13.42 9.59
N PRO A 254 4.39 -12.91 9.61
CA PRO A 254 5.54 -13.61 10.20
C PRO A 254 5.59 -13.44 11.74
N TYR A 255 4.62 -13.97 12.47
CA TYR A 255 4.60 -13.95 13.94
C TYR A 255 5.83 -14.60 14.57
N ASP A 256 6.41 -15.60 13.90
CA ASP A 256 7.62 -16.31 14.31
C ASP A 256 8.84 -15.39 14.47
N LEU A 257 8.87 -14.22 13.85
CA LEU A 257 9.90 -13.21 14.07
C LEU A 257 9.94 -12.71 15.53
N TRP A 258 8.81 -12.78 16.23
CA TRP A 258 8.67 -12.43 17.65
C TRP A 258 8.60 -13.66 18.56
N GLY A 259 8.71 -14.89 17.99
CA GLY A 259 8.59 -16.14 18.76
C GLY A 259 7.13 -16.47 19.15
N LEU A 260 6.15 -16.01 18.36
CA LEU A 260 4.72 -16.16 18.59
C LEU A 260 4.11 -17.25 17.72
#